data_dfc085b2386302dbdf510310fc5c089a
#
_entry.id   dfc085b2386302dbdf510310fc5c089a
#
_cell.length_a   1.000
_cell.length_b   1.000
_cell.length_c   1.000
_cell.angle_alpha   90.00
_cell.angle_beta   90.00
_cell.angle_gamma   90.00
#
_symmetry.space_group_name_H-M   'P 1'
#
loop_
_entity.id
_entity.type
_entity.pdbx_description
1 polymer ?
#
loop_
_entity_poly.entity_id
_entity_poly.type
_entity_poly.pdbx_seq_one_letter_code
_entity_poly.pdbx_strand_id
1 'polypeptide(L)'
;ARVGMVFQKPNPFPKTVYENVAYGPRIHGLAANREEMDFIVEDSLKKAGLWKEVSDRLNDQATGLSGGQQQRLCIARAIAVGPDVLLMDEPCSALDPIATSVIEELIGDLQSRFTILIVTHSMQQAARVSQRTAYFHLGELIEYGETKEIFTRPQNEQTEAYISGKIG
;
A
#
# COMPACT_ATOMS: atom_id res chain seq x y z
N ALA A 1 4.74 15.98 0.15
CA ALA A 1 5.02 15.21 -1.08
C ALA A 1 3.69 14.86 -1.72
N ARG A 2 3.57 14.98 -3.06
CA ARG A 2 2.29 14.69 -3.75
C ARG A 2 2.10 13.20 -4.03
N VAL A 3 3.18 12.43 -4.07
CA VAL A 3 3.16 10.99 -4.37
C VAL A 3 3.88 10.25 -3.25
N GLY A 4 3.19 9.29 -2.63
CA GLY A 4 3.77 8.32 -1.70
C GLY A 4 4.05 7.01 -2.43
N MET A 5 5.05 6.24 -1.96
CA MET A 5 5.37 4.94 -2.54
C MET A 5 5.58 3.89 -1.45
N VAL A 6 4.99 2.72 -1.68
CA VAL A 6 5.15 1.50 -0.86
C VAL A 6 5.78 0.44 -1.75
N PHE A 7 6.92 -0.11 -1.30
CA PHE A 7 7.69 -1.07 -2.06
C PHE A 7 7.26 -2.51 -1.79
N GLN A 8 7.59 -3.40 -2.70
CA GLN A 8 7.31 -4.83 -2.64
C GLN A 8 7.85 -5.48 -1.34
N LYS A 9 9.10 -5.19 -0.99
CA LYS A 9 9.67 -5.62 0.28
C LYS A 9 9.50 -4.52 1.31
N PRO A 10 8.95 -4.82 2.49
CA PRO A 10 8.93 -3.87 3.59
C PRO A 10 10.32 -3.32 3.84
N ASN A 11 10.43 -2.01 3.90
CA ASN A 11 11.72 -1.33 4.05
C ASN A 11 11.68 -0.27 5.17
N PRO A 12 11.31 -0.65 6.40
CA PRO A 12 11.37 0.29 7.50
C PRO A 12 12.80 0.80 7.67
N PHE A 13 12.93 2.06 8.01
CA PHE A 13 14.23 2.60 8.38
C PHE A 13 14.73 1.90 9.67
N PRO A 14 16.05 1.74 9.88
CA PRO A 14 16.63 1.22 11.12
C PRO A 14 16.50 2.25 12.26
N LYS A 15 15.28 2.58 12.57
CA LYS A 15 14.82 3.59 13.53
C LYS A 15 13.60 3.03 14.27
N THR A 16 13.11 3.78 15.27
CA THR A 16 11.90 3.39 16.00
C THR A 16 10.65 3.43 15.10
N VAL A 17 9.57 2.80 15.58
CA VAL A 17 8.25 2.87 14.94
C VAL A 17 7.83 4.33 14.76
N TYR A 18 7.94 5.12 15.84
CA TYR A 18 7.64 6.56 15.83
C TYR A 18 8.45 7.31 14.77
N GLU A 19 9.77 7.14 14.78
CA GLU A 19 10.65 7.87 13.87
C GLU A 19 10.47 7.50 12.40
N ASN A 20 10.02 6.28 12.11
CA ASN A 20 9.67 5.89 10.74
C ASN A 20 8.52 6.75 10.21
N VAL A 21 7.44 6.90 10.97
CA VAL A 21 6.26 7.67 10.55
C VAL A 21 6.55 9.17 10.58
N ALA A 22 7.22 9.67 11.63
CA ALA A 22 7.55 11.08 11.80
C ALA A 22 8.59 11.60 10.80
N TYR A 23 9.29 10.73 10.07
CA TYR A 23 10.39 11.10 9.19
C TYR A 23 9.95 12.06 8.07
N GLY A 24 8.94 11.69 7.31
CA GLY A 24 8.40 12.51 6.23
C GLY A 24 7.84 13.85 6.72
N PRO A 25 6.91 13.85 7.68
CA PRO A 25 6.38 15.08 8.29
C PRO A 25 7.44 16.03 8.80
N ARG A 26 8.50 15.51 9.41
CA ARG A 26 9.63 16.33 9.90
C ARG A 26 10.40 17.02 8.77
N ILE A 27 10.73 16.30 7.68
CA ILE A 27 11.45 16.86 6.53
C ILE A 27 10.62 17.92 5.82
N HIS A 28 9.32 17.72 5.74
CA HIS A 28 8.40 18.63 5.04
C HIS A 28 7.86 19.75 5.94
N GLY A 29 8.26 19.81 7.22
CA GLY A 29 7.81 20.85 8.14
C GLY A 29 6.29 20.83 8.38
N LEU A 30 5.66 19.63 8.44
CA LEU A 30 4.20 19.48 8.54
C LEU A 30 3.69 19.59 9.98
N ALA A 31 4.57 19.71 10.97
CA ALA A 31 4.23 19.89 12.37
C ALA A 31 5.06 21.05 12.95
N ALA A 32 4.42 21.99 13.61
CA ALA A 32 5.09 23.13 14.23
C ALA A 32 5.68 22.80 15.61
N ASN A 33 5.18 21.73 16.24
CA ASN A 33 5.57 21.31 17.57
C ASN A 33 5.44 19.78 17.74
N ARG A 34 5.81 19.28 18.92
CA ARG A 34 5.77 17.85 19.20
C ARG A 34 4.36 17.29 19.24
N GLU A 35 3.42 18.03 19.78
CA GLU A 35 2.02 17.58 19.92
C GLU A 35 1.38 17.33 18.54
N GLU A 36 1.60 18.23 17.60
CA GLU A 36 1.17 18.05 16.20
C GLU A 36 1.84 16.85 15.54
N MET A 37 3.14 16.64 15.80
CA MET A 37 3.85 15.47 15.28
C MET A 37 3.30 14.17 15.87
N ASP A 38 3.05 14.13 17.17
CA ASP A 38 2.47 12.98 17.88
C ASP A 38 1.09 12.65 17.29
N PHE A 39 0.27 13.68 17.01
CA PHE A 39 -1.04 13.52 16.34
C PHE A 39 -0.89 12.92 14.92
N ILE A 40 0.03 13.43 14.11
CA ILE A 40 0.27 12.89 12.76
C ILE A 40 0.70 11.43 12.81
N VAL A 41 1.59 11.07 13.73
CA VAL A 41 2.08 9.70 13.90
C VAL A 41 0.95 8.77 14.33
N GLU A 42 0.18 9.15 15.36
CA GLU A 42 -0.94 8.37 15.83
C GLU A 42 -2.02 8.17 14.75
N ASP A 43 -2.44 9.25 14.07
CA ASP A 43 -3.44 9.21 13.02
C ASP A 43 -3.01 8.33 11.84
N SER A 44 -1.73 8.44 11.43
CA SER A 44 -1.18 7.61 10.36
C SER A 44 -1.13 6.12 10.72
N LEU A 45 -0.73 5.79 11.95
CA LEU A 45 -0.71 4.41 12.45
C LEU A 45 -2.13 3.84 12.61
N LYS A 46 -3.10 4.67 13.00
CA LYS A 46 -4.53 4.29 13.06
C LYS A 46 -5.05 4.00 11.65
N LYS A 47 -4.80 4.89 10.69
CA LYS A 47 -5.19 4.71 9.29
C LYS A 47 -4.56 3.48 8.65
N ALA A 48 -3.35 3.11 9.05
CA ALA A 48 -2.67 1.89 8.61
C ALA A 48 -3.06 0.63 9.39
N GLY A 49 -4.05 0.71 10.28
CA GLY A 49 -4.51 -0.42 11.10
C GLY A 49 -3.46 -0.98 12.06
N LEU A 50 -2.41 -0.22 12.38
CA LEU A 50 -1.28 -0.71 13.17
C LEU A 50 -1.26 -0.18 14.62
N TRP A 51 -1.98 0.90 14.92
CA TRP A 51 -1.94 1.60 16.21
C TRP A 51 -2.13 0.68 17.41
N LYS A 52 -3.15 -0.18 17.38
CA LYS A 52 -3.46 -1.09 18.50
C LYS A 52 -2.34 -2.07 18.84
N GLU A 53 -1.45 -2.34 17.90
CA GLU A 53 -0.36 -3.31 18.04
C GLU A 53 0.96 -2.66 18.48
N VAL A 54 1.09 -1.33 18.30
CA VAL A 54 2.36 -0.63 18.54
C VAL A 54 2.27 0.59 19.45
N SER A 55 1.08 0.96 19.94
CA SER A 55 0.88 2.17 20.73
C SER A 55 1.69 2.22 22.04
N ASP A 56 1.98 1.08 22.64
CA ASP A 56 2.79 0.91 23.84
C ASP A 56 4.28 0.71 23.58
N ARG A 57 4.68 0.60 22.29
CA ARG A 57 6.05 0.27 21.86
C ARG A 57 6.53 1.15 20.69
N LEU A 58 6.09 2.40 20.64
CA LEU A 58 6.48 3.35 19.60
C LEU A 58 7.99 3.62 19.53
N ASN A 59 8.71 3.40 20.63
CA ASN A 59 10.14 3.56 20.75
C ASN A 59 10.94 2.29 20.38
N ASP A 60 10.26 1.17 20.11
CA ASP A 60 10.92 -0.07 19.68
C ASP A 60 11.45 0.07 18.25
N GLN A 61 12.49 -0.71 17.95
CA GLN A 61 13.06 -0.78 16.60
C GLN A 61 12.05 -1.35 15.60
N ALA A 62 11.78 -0.62 14.54
CA ALA A 62 10.81 -1.02 13.50
C ALA A 62 11.18 -2.33 12.80
N THR A 63 12.47 -2.66 12.73
CA THR A 63 12.99 -3.90 12.15
C THR A 63 12.62 -5.15 12.95
N GLY A 64 12.22 -5.01 14.21
CA GLY A 64 11.76 -6.11 15.07
C GLY A 64 10.27 -6.46 14.88
N LEU A 65 9.53 -5.72 14.06
CA LEU A 65 8.14 -6.02 13.74
C LEU A 65 8.01 -7.21 12.79
N SER A 66 6.85 -7.88 12.76
CA SER A 66 6.56 -8.91 11.76
C SER A 66 6.48 -8.31 10.33
N GLY A 67 6.59 -9.13 9.29
CA GLY A 67 6.55 -8.66 7.90
C GLY A 67 5.29 -7.84 7.58
N GLY A 68 4.12 -8.32 7.99
CA GLY A 68 2.85 -7.60 7.80
C GLY A 68 2.78 -6.30 8.60
N GLN A 69 3.33 -6.26 9.82
CA GLN A 69 3.44 -5.03 10.62
C GLN A 69 4.41 -4.03 9.97
N GLN A 70 5.55 -4.50 9.46
CA GLN A 70 6.51 -3.66 8.74
C GLN A 70 5.88 -3.06 7.48
N GLN A 71 5.10 -3.83 6.73
CA GLN A 71 4.41 -3.33 5.54
C GLN A 71 3.38 -2.26 5.89
N ARG A 72 2.56 -2.47 6.93
CA ARG A 72 1.62 -1.45 7.42
C ARG A 72 2.35 -0.21 7.97
N LEU A 73 3.52 -0.37 8.59
CA LEU A 73 4.35 0.76 9.00
C LEU A 73 4.87 1.55 7.78
N CYS A 74 5.28 0.88 6.70
CA CYS A 74 5.69 1.56 5.46
C CYS A 74 4.52 2.31 4.82
N ILE A 75 3.30 1.75 4.88
CA ILE A 75 2.08 2.45 4.45
C ILE A 75 1.83 3.67 5.34
N ALA A 76 1.86 3.52 6.69
CA ALA A 76 1.71 4.64 7.62
C ALA A 76 2.69 5.77 7.34
N ARG A 77 3.96 5.43 7.10
CA ARG A 77 5.01 6.38 6.72
C ARG A 77 4.69 7.11 5.41
N ALA A 78 4.18 6.39 4.41
CA ALA A 78 3.86 6.97 3.11
C ALA A 78 2.65 7.93 3.18
N ILE A 79 1.63 7.61 3.98
CA ILE A 79 0.43 8.44 4.10
C ILE A 79 0.59 9.61 5.09
N ALA A 80 1.60 9.58 5.97
CA ALA A 80 1.82 10.60 6.98
C ALA A 80 2.11 12.00 6.40
N VAL A 81 2.56 12.07 5.16
CA VAL A 81 2.80 13.34 4.44
C VAL A 81 1.59 13.85 3.65
N GLY A 82 0.45 13.16 3.72
CA GLY A 82 -0.78 13.53 3.02
C GLY A 82 -0.63 13.55 1.50
N PRO A 83 -0.20 12.44 0.85
CA PRO A 83 -0.04 12.42 -0.60
C PRO A 83 -1.38 12.45 -1.33
N ASP A 84 -1.41 12.96 -2.57
CA ASP A 84 -2.57 12.87 -3.46
C ASP A 84 -2.71 11.45 -4.05
N VAL A 85 -1.56 10.81 -4.32
CA VAL A 85 -1.47 9.48 -4.94
C VAL A 85 -0.56 8.58 -4.12
N LEU A 86 -0.98 7.34 -3.92
CA LEU A 86 -0.21 6.28 -3.27
C LEU A 86 0.10 5.18 -4.29
N LEU A 87 1.38 5.03 -4.62
CA LEU A 87 1.87 3.95 -5.46
C LEU A 87 2.22 2.74 -4.58
N MET A 88 1.76 1.56 -4.93
CA MET A 88 2.06 0.32 -4.25
C MET A 88 2.61 -0.69 -5.25
N ASP A 89 3.85 -1.11 -5.05
CA ASP A 89 4.50 -2.12 -5.88
C ASP A 89 4.40 -3.47 -5.18
N GLU A 90 3.57 -4.36 -5.71
CA GLU A 90 3.32 -5.71 -5.18
C GLU A 90 3.17 -5.79 -3.64
N PRO A 91 2.28 -5.00 -3.02
CA PRO A 91 2.29 -4.76 -1.58
C PRO A 91 2.06 -5.99 -0.71
N CYS A 92 1.63 -7.11 -1.27
CA CYS A 92 1.31 -8.35 -0.57
C CYS A 92 2.21 -9.55 -0.95
N SER A 93 3.10 -9.42 -1.93
CA SER A 93 3.82 -10.58 -2.50
C SER A 93 4.75 -11.31 -1.52
N ALA A 94 5.24 -10.62 -0.49
CA ALA A 94 6.12 -11.16 0.54
C ALA A 94 5.37 -11.55 1.84
N LEU A 95 4.04 -11.55 1.84
CA LEU A 95 3.20 -11.73 3.02
C LEU A 95 2.47 -13.09 2.99
N ASP A 96 2.18 -13.59 4.18
CA ASP A 96 1.28 -14.74 4.35
C ASP A 96 -0.18 -14.36 4.02
N PRO A 97 -1.09 -15.34 3.84
CA PRO A 97 -2.49 -15.06 3.46
C PRO A 97 -3.25 -14.19 4.46
N ILE A 98 -2.96 -14.30 5.77
CA ILE A 98 -3.64 -13.52 6.80
C ILE A 98 -3.19 -12.06 6.70
N ALA A 99 -1.89 -11.81 6.64
CA ALA A 99 -1.35 -10.47 6.47
C ALA A 99 -1.79 -9.85 5.13
N THR A 100 -1.89 -10.65 4.06
CA THR A 100 -2.43 -10.21 2.77
C THR A 100 -3.86 -9.70 2.90
N SER A 101 -4.76 -10.44 3.55
CA SER A 101 -6.15 -10.00 3.77
C SER A 101 -6.23 -8.69 4.53
N VAL A 102 -5.40 -8.51 5.56
CA VAL A 102 -5.34 -7.26 6.32
C VAL A 102 -4.90 -6.07 5.45
N ILE A 103 -3.91 -6.27 4.56
CA ILE A 103 -3.46 -5.22 3.63
C ILE A 103 -4.55 -4.91 2.58
N GLU A 104 -5.26 -5.92 2.06
CA GLU A 104 -6.34 -5.71 1.09
C GLU A 104 -7.53 -4.93 1.71
N GLU A 105 -7.93 -5.25 2.94
CA GLU A 105 -8.91 -4.46 3.69
C GLU A 105 -8.44 -3.02 3.90
N LEU A 106 -7.19 -2.85 4.30
CA LEU A 106 -6.59 -1.52 4.47
C LEU A 106 -6.59 -0.71 3.16
N ILE A 107 -6.30 -1.33 2.02
CA ILE A 107 -6.40 -0.68 0.70
C ILE A 107 -7.84 -0.21 0.46
N GLY A 108 -8.84 -1.04 0.78
CA GLY A 108 -10.25 -0.68 0.71
C GLY A 108 -10.61 0.56 1.52
N ASP A 109 -10.09 0.69 2.73
CA ASP A 109 -10.32 1.85 3.59
C ASP A 109 -9.61 3.12 3.06
N LEU A 110 -8.39 2.95 2.57
CA LEU A 110 -7.57 4.07 2.10
C LEU A 110 -8.05 4.66 0.78
N GLN A 111 -8.68 3.88 -0.11
CA GLN A 111 -9.15 4.38 -1.42
C GLN A 111 -10.23 5.48 -1.31
N SER A 112 -10.89 5.61 -0.16
CA SER A 112 -11.81 6.71 0.10
C SER A 112 -11.11 8.06 0.28
N ARG A 113 -9.79 8.07 0.49
CA ARG A 113 -8.99 9.25 0.84
C ARG A 113 -7.86 9.51 -0.14
N PHE A 114 -7.35 8.47 -0.79
CA PHE A 114 -6.17 8.54 -1.67
C PHE A 114 -6.50 7.93 -3.03
N THR A 115 -5.93 8.48 -4.08
CA THR A 115 -5.84 7.77 -5.36
C THR A 115 -4.76 6.71 -5.22
N ILE A 116 -5.12 5.43 -5.38
CA ILE A 116 -4.19 4.32 -5.21
C ILE A 116 -3.90 3.68 -6.56
N LEU A 117 -2.62 3.53 -6.89
CA LEU A 117 -2.15 2.76 -8.03
C LEU A 117 -1.34 1.56 -7.53
N ILE A 118 -1.80 0.35 -7.87
CA ILE A 118 -1.17 -0.90 -7.44
C ILE A 118 -0.60 -1.61 -8.66
N VAL A 119 0.67 -2.02 -8.58
CA VAL A 119 1.25 -3.00 -9.48
C VAL A 119 1.18 -4.36 -8.79
N THR A 120 0.63 -5.35 -9.46
CA THR A 120 0.56 -6.73 -8.95
C THR A 120 0.56 -7.74 -10.08
N HIS A 121 1.16 -8.89 -9.86
CA HIS A 121 1.03 -10.05 -10.73
C HIS A 121 -0.11 -10.99 -10.29
N SER A 122 -0.77 -10.69 -9.16
CA SER A 122 -1.91 -11.47 -8.67
C SER A 122 -3.22 -10.96 -9.26
N MET A 123 -3.75 -11.70 -10.25
CA MET A 123 -5.07 -11.42 -10.83
C MET A 123 -6.17 -11.42 -9.77
N GLN A 124 -6.08 -12.33 -8.79
CA GLN A 124 -7.06 -12.42 -7.71
C GLN A 124 -7.05 -11.15 -6.84
N GLN A 125 -5.85 -10.62 -6.52
CA GLN A 125 -5.73 -9.36 -5.79
C GLN A 125 -6.30 -8.20 -6.61
N ALA A 126 -5.90 -8.06 -7.88
CA ALA A 126 -6.44 -7.02 -8.75
C ALA A 126 -7.97 -7.05 -8.81
N ALA A 127 -8.56 -8.24 -8.97
CA ALA A 127 -10.02 -8.42 -9.03
C ALA A 127 -10.73 -8.01 -7.72
N ARG A 128 -10.07 -8.18 -6.55
CA ARG A 128 -10.68 -7.85 -5.25
C ARG A 128 -10.58 -6.37 -4.89
N VAL A 129 -9.43 -5.74 -5.18
CA VAL A 129 -9.13 -4.41 -4.60
C VAL A 129 -9.26 -3.25 -5.58
N SER A 130 -9.31 -3.49 -6.89
CA SER A 130 -9.31 -2.40 -7.87
C SER A 130 -10.68 -2.14 -8.50
N GLN A 131 -10.96 -0.87 -8.83
CA GLN A 131 -12.12 -0.47 -9.63
C GLN A 131 -11.80 -0.52 -11.12
N ARG A 132 -10.56 -0.22 -11.48
CA ARG A 132 -10.07 -0.25 -12.86
C ARG A 132 -8.77 -1.04 -12.93
N THR A 133 -8.60 -1.79 -14.01
CA THR A 133 -7.44 -2.64 -14.25
C THR A 133 -6.81 -2.30 -15.59
N ALA A 134 -5.48 -2.21 -15.60
CA ALA A 134 -4.66 -2.10 -16.79
C ALA A 134 -3.82 -3.37 -16.93
N TYR A 135 -3.93 -4.05 -18.05
CA TYR A 135 -3.08 -5.18 -18.39
C TYR A 135 -1.91 -4.73 -19.27
N PHE A 136 -0.70 -4.97 -18.80
CA PHE A 136 0.54 -4.70 -19.53
C PHE A 136 1.22 -6.00 -19.92
N HIS A 137 1.74 -6.05 -21.14
CA HIS A 137 2.57 -7.15 -21.64
C HIS A 137 3.78 -6.59 -22.38
N LEU A 138 4.98 -7.01 -22.02
CA LEU A 138 6.26 -6.58 -22.62
C LEU A 138 6.41 -5.04 -22.74
N GLY A 139 5.91 -4.30 -21.76
CA GLY A 139 6.00 -2.84 -21.71
C GLY A 139 4.88 -2.11 -22.47
N GLU A 140 3.98 -2.84 -23.13
CA GLU A 140 2.83 -2.27 -23.85
C GLU A 140 1.55 -2.39 -23.03
N LEU A 141 0.72 -1.35 -23.04
CA LEU A 141 -0.62 -1.38 -22.48
C LEU A 141 -1.54 -2.13 -23.46
N ILE A 142 -1.95 -3.33 -23.08
CA ILE A 142 -2.79 -4.21 -23.90
C ILE A 142 -4.27 -3.87 -23.75
N GLU A 143 -4.71 -3.70 -22.51
CA GLU A 143 -6.12 -3.40 -22.22
C GLU A 143 -6.25 -2.60 -20.93
N TYR A 144 -7.25 -1.70 -20.89
CA TYR A 144 -7.58 -0.89 -19.71
C TYR A 144 -9.10 -0.68 -19.61
N GLY A 145 -9.67 -0.97 -18.47
CA GLY A 145 -11.12 -0.81 -18.27
C GLY A 145 -11.55 -1.02 -16.83
N GLU A 146 -12.87 -1.09 -16.66
CA GLU A 146 -13.46 -1.49 -15.39
C GLU A 146 -12.99 -2.91 -15.04
N THR A 147 -12.56 -3.12 -13.80
CA THR A 147 -12.01 -4.41 -13.35
C THR A 147 -12.95 -5.57 -13.65
N LYS A 148 -14.24 -5.39 -13.37
CA LYS A 148 -15.24 -6.41 -13.65
C LYS A 148 -15.28 -6.81 -15.13
N GLU A 149 -15.23 -5.83 -16.03
CA GLU A 149 -15.25 -6.09 -17.48
C GLU A 149 -13.98 -6.81 -17.93
N ILE A 150 -12.81 -6.33 -17.49
CA ILE A 150 -11.52 -6.95 -17.80
C ILE A 150 -11.50 -8.43 -17.41
N PHE A 151 -12.01 -8.77 -16.21
CA PHE A 151 -11.96 -10.15 -15.71
C PHE A 151 -13.10 -11.06 -16.18
N THR A 152 -14.20 -10.52 -16.72
CA THR A 152 -15.36 -11.33 -17.17
C THR A 152 -15.58 -11.31 -18.65
N ARG A 153 -15.20 -10.23 -19.35
CA ARG A 153 -15.45 -10.02 -20.79
C ARG A 153 -14.34 -9.18 -21.42
N PRO A 154 -13.07 -9.63 -21.34
CA PRO A 154 -11.96 -8.90 -21.96
C PRO A 154 -12.21 -8.72 -23.47
N GLN A 155 -11.80 -7.57 -23.99
CA GLN A 155 -11.95 -7.27 -25.41
C GLN A 155 -10.73 -7.71 -26.24
N ASN A 156 -9.59 -7.94 -25.55
CA ASN A 156 -8.33 -8.33 -26.17
C ASN A 156 -8.05 -9.82 -25.93
N GLU A 157 -7.74 -10.57 -26.99
CA GLU A 157 -7.43 -12.00 -26.93
C GLU A 157 -6.22 -12.33 -26.03
N GLN A 158 -5.23 -11.43 -25.93
CA GLN A 158 -4.10 -11.62 -25.03
C GLN A 158 -4.51 -11.48 -23.56
N THR A 159 -5.42 -10.54 -23.26
CA THR A 159 -6.00 -10.40 -21.93
C THR A 159 -6.78 -11.65 -21.54
N GLU A 160 -7.60 -12.16 -22.45
CA GLU A 160 -8.36 -13.41 -22.24
C GLU A 160 -7.44 -14.60 -22.00
N ALA A 161 -6.38 -14.73 -22.80
CA ALA A 161 -5.41 -15.82 -22.68
C ALA A 161 -4.64 -15.74 -21.34
N TYR A 162 -4.28 -14.53 -20.89
CA TYR A 162 -3.63 -14.31 -19.60
C TYR A 162 -4.57 -14.66 -18.42
N ILE A 163 -5.79 -14.12 -18.41
CA ILE A 163 -6.77 -14.38 -17.35
C ILE A 163 -7.16 -15.86 -17.27
N SER A 164 -7.26 -16.54 -18.41
CA SER A 164 -7.57 -17.98 -18.47
C SER A 164 -6.38 -18.89 -18.15
N GLY A 165 -5.19 -18.32 -17.87
CA GLY A 165 -3.96 -19.08 -17.57
C GLY A 165 -3.36 -19.82 -18.78
N LYS A 166 -3.71 -19.43 -20.00
CA LYS A 166 -3.13 -20.00 -21.24
C LYS A 166 -1.74 -19.43 -21.54
N ILE A 167 -1.47 -18.22 -21.06
CA ILE A 167 -0.17 -17.54 -21.13
C ILE A 167 0.15 -16.92 -19.77
N GLY A 168 1.43 -16.90 -19.39
CA GLY A 168 1.89 -16.33 -18.11
C GLY A 168 3.36 -16.60 -17.90
#